data_e84fd1394eef67cee491b0b023b5a7da
#
_entry.id   e84fd1394eef67cee491b0b023b5a7da
#
_cell.length_a   1.000
_cell.length_b   1.000
_cell.length_c   1.000
_cell.angle_alpha   90.00
_cell.angle_beta   90.00
_cell.angle_gamma   90.00
#
_symmetry.space_group_name_H-M   'P 1'
#
loop_
_entity.id
_entity.type
_entity.pdbx_description
1 polymer ?
#
loop_
_entity_poly.entity_id
_entity_poly.type
_entity_poly.pdbx_seq_one_letter_code
_entity_poly.pdbx_strand_id
1 'polypeptide(L)'
;MTSLSGGLLGKQLGILHELLPEASHFGLLSDLNSPVHELMVKDAQAAASAISGTIEVLTASTRGEIDTVFARLANEKRVQGLLVSSFPLFIFARVQLAILAARFAVPALYPFREQAEAGGLLSYGPDLADRDRQVGRYVGRILKGEKPADLPVQQQSKFEFVINLLTAKAIGLTIPSSMQSLADVVIE
;
A
#
# COMPACT_ATOMS: atom_id res chain seq x y z
N MET A 1 15.55 7.30 -16.53
CA MET A 1 15.30 6.32 -15.45
C MET A 1 13.81 6.27 -15.19
N THR A 2 13.17 5.20 -15.58
CA THR A 2 11.73 5.01 -15.31
C THR A 2 11.60 4.68 -13.83
N SER A 3 10.94 5.55 -13.04
CA SER A 3 10.78 5.30 -11.62
C SER A 3 9.84 4.10 -11.42
N LEU A 4 10.35 3.04 -10.85
CA LEU A 4 9.60 1.84 -10.49
C LEU A 4 8.47 2.12 -9.48
N SER A 5 8.56 3.24 -8.75
CA SER A 5 7.55 3.68 -7.77
C SER A 5 6.26 4.20 -8.42
N GLY A 6 6.33 4.94 -9.53
CA GLY A 6 5.14 5.49 -10.19
C GLY A 6 4.19 4.40 -10.71
N GLY A 7 4.74 3.31 -11.24
CA GLY A 7 3.95 2.17 -11.70
C GLY A 7 3.20 1.44 -10.58
N LEU A 8 3.80 1.36 -9.38
CA LEU A 8 3.20 0.67 -8.24
C LEU A 8 2.02 1.46 -7.66
N LEU A 9 2.17 2.76 -7.42
CA LEU A 9 1.09 3.62 -6.92
C LEU A 9 -0.10 3.66 -7.88
N GLY A 10 0.17 3.73 -9.19
CA GLY A 10 -0.88 3.65 -10.20
C GLY A 10 -1.66 2.33 -10.16
N LYS A 11 -0.96 1.21 -9.98
CA LYS A 11 -1.61 -0.10 -9.84
C LYS A 11 -2.40 -0.19 -8.53
N GLN A 12 -1.85 0.29 -7.43
CA GLN A 12 -2.53 0.33 -6.14
C GLN A 12 -3.81 1.17 -6.20
N LEU A 13 -3.75 2.36 -6.80
CA LEU A 13 -4.92 3.20 -6.99
C LEU A 13 -5.95 2.55 -7.91
N GLY A 14 -5.51 1.90 -8.99
CA GLY A 14 -6.39 1.15 -9.88
C GLY A 14 -7.17 0.04 -9.16
N ILE A 15 -6.50 -0.74 -8.30
CA ILE A 15 -7.13 -1.77 -7.47
C ILE A 15 -8.15 -1.15 -6.50
N LEU A 16 -7.80 -0.04 -5.86
CA LEU A 16 -8.70 0.64 -4.93
C LEU A 16 -9.92 1.25 -5.66
N HIS A 17 -9.71 1.79 -6.86
CA HIS A 17 -10.80 2.30 -7.70
C HIS A 17 -11.68 1.17 -8.25
N GLU A 18 -11.13 0.00 -8.58
CA GLU A 18 -11.92 -1.17 -8.97
C GLU A 18 -12.87 -1.63 -7.85
N LEU A 19 -12.41 -1.55 -6.59
CA LEU A 19 -13.26 -1.80 -5.44
C LEU A 19 -14.31 -0.70 -5.22
N LEU A 20 -13.97 0.54 -5.54
CA LEU A 20 -14.78 1.74 -5.29
C LEU A 20 -15.01 2.51 -6.59
N PRO A 21 -15.79 1.98 -7.54
CA PRO A 21 -15.88 2.55 -8.89
C PRO A 21 -16.49 3.96 -8.93
N GLU A 22 -17.31 4.31 -7.95
CA GLU A 22 -17.91 5.64 -7.83
C GLU A 22 -17.00 6.64 -7.09
N ALA A 23 -15.85 6.18 -6.57
CA ALA A 23 -14.94 7.05 -5.85
C ALA A 23 -14.10 7.89 -6.81
N SER A 24 -14.05 9.19 -6.54
CA SER A 24 -13.23 10.15 -7.26
C SER A 24 -12.24 10.91 -6.37
N HIS A 25 -12.31 10.73 -5.05
CA HIS A 25 -11.49 11.45 -4.09
C HIS A 25 -10.77 10.47 -3.16
N PHE A 26 -9.45 10.34 -3.37
CA PHE A 26 -8.61 9.39 -2.64
C PHE A 26 -7.62 10.14 -1.74
N GLY A 27 -7.15 9.47 -0.69
CA GLY A 27 -6.08 9.95 0.17
C GLY A 27 -4.77 9.21 -0.09
N LEU A 28 -3.65 9.89 0.08
CA LEU A 28 -2.33 9.29 0.20
C LEU A 28 -1.76 9.63 1.58
N LEU A 29 -1.65 8.64 2.46
CA LEU A 29 -0.97 8.78 3.74
C LEU A 29 0.54 8.62 3.52
N SER A 30 1.29 9.69 3.78
CA SER A 30 2.73 9.78 3.55
C SER A 30 3.43 10.46 4.74
N ASP A 31 4.75 10.31 4.83
CA ASP A 31 5.59 11.02 5.81
C ASP A 31 6.38 12.13 5.10
N LEU A 32 6.27 13.37 5.62
CA LEU A 32 7.01 14.52 5.11
C LEU A 32 8.53 14.36 5.20
N ASN A 33 9.01 13.56 6.15
CA ASN A 33 10.44 13.31 6.32
C ASN A 33 10.98 12.25 5.34
N SER A 34 10.12 11.64 4.52
CA SER A 34 10.54 10.70 3.50
C SER A 34 11.26 11.42 2.35
N PRO A 35 12.49 10.99 1.98
CA PRO A 35 13.23 11.60 0.86
C PRO A 35 12.53 11.42 -0.49
N VAL A 36 11.55 10.52 -0.57
CA VAL A 36 10.76 10.24 -1.78
C VAL A 36 9.33 10.79 -1.69
N HIS A 37 9.01 11.58 -0.65
CA HIS A 37 7.66 12.11 -0.41
C HIS A 37 7.11 12.84 -1.66
N GLU A 38 7.84 13.84 -2.14
CA GLU A 38 7.41 14.66 -3.28
C GLU A 38 7.21 13.84 -4.56
N LEU A 39 8.09 12.85 -4.81
CA LEU A 39 7.97 11.94 -5.94
C LEU A 39 6.70 11.11 -5.82
N MET A 40 6.43 10.53 -4.64
CA MET A 40 5.23 9.74 -4.39
C MET A 40 3.95 10.57 -4.55
N VAL A 41 3.93 11.79 -4.07
CA VAL A 41 2.79 12.72 -4.25
C VAL A 41 2.53 12.97 -5.72
N LYS A 42 3.57 13.29 -6.49
CA LYS A 42 3.47 13.53 -7.94
C LYS A 42 2.95 12.28 -8.68
N ASP A 43 3.50 11.12 -8.35
CA ASP A 43 3.09 9.85 -8.97
C ASP A 43 1.62 9.51 -8.64
N ALA A 44 1.19 9.73 -7.39
CA ALA A 44 -0.19 9.51 -6.97
C ALA A 44 -1.17 10.49 -7.64
N GLN A 45 -0.79 11.77 -7.77
CA GLN A 45 -1.59 12.76 -8.48
C GLN A 45 -1.75 12.42 -9.96
N ALA A 46 -0.66 12.00 -10.62
CA ALA A 46 -0.71 11.56 -12.01
C ALA A 46 -1.60 10.32 -12.18
N ALA A 47 -1.51 9.35 -11.26
CA ALA A 47 -2.35 8.16 -11.28
C ALA A 47 -3.84 8.50 -11.07
N ALA A 48 -4.17 9.40 -10.13
CA ALA A 48 -5.54 9.84 -9.90
C ALA A 48 -6.12 10.58 -11.12
N SER A 49 -5.33 11.45 -11.75
CA SER A 49 -5.75 12.14 -12.97
C SER A 49 -6.11 11.18 -14.11
N ALA A 50 -5.41 10.04 -14.20
CA ALA A 50 -5.68 9.04 -15.23
C ALA A 50 -7.05 8.34 -15.07
N ILE A 51 -7.62 8.35 -13.86
CA ILE A 51 -8.96 7.81 -13.54
C ILE A 51 -9.99 8.93 -13.29
N SER A 52 -9.70 10.16 -13.71
CA SER A 52 -10.53 11.36 -13.46
C SER A 52 -10.80 11.62 -11.97
N GLY A 53 -9.90 11.17 -11.10
CA GLY A 53 -9.96 11.34 -9.65
C GLY A 53 -8.96 12.39 -9.15
N THR A 54 -8.98 12.60 -7.83
CA THR A 54 -8.09 13.51 -7.11
C THR A 54 -7.43 12.81 -5.93
N ILE A 55 -6.24 13.30 -5.54
CA ILE A 55 -5.52 12.83 -4.35
C ILE A 55 -5.41 13.95 -3.32
N GLU A 56 -5.88 13.67 -2.11
CA GLU A 56 -5.57 14.46 -0.93
C GLU A 56 -4.33 13.88 -0.23
N VAL A 57 -3.30 14.70 -0.04
CA VAL A 57 -2.09 14.28 0.68
C VAL A 57 -2.32 14.45 2.17
N LEU A 58 -2.21 13.34 2.90
CA LEU A 58 -2.36 13.24 4.34
C LEU A 58 -0.99 12.91 4.92
N THR A 59 -0.52 13.70 5.86
CA THR A 59 0.84 13.54 6.39
C THR A 59 0.83 13.16 7.85
N ALA A 60 1.69 12.20 8.20
CA ALA A 60 1.97 11.81 9.58
C ALA A 60 3.42 11.33 9.70
N SER A 61 4.14 11.85 10.70
CA SER A 61 5.51 11.49 11.04
C SER A 61 5.61 10.86 12.44
N THR A 62 4.50 10.78 13.15
CA THR A 62 4.36 10.16 14.46
C THR A 62 3.07 9.33 14.57
N ARG A 63 3.01 8.41 15.54
CA ARG A 63 1.80 7.63 15.80
C ARG A 63 0.61 8.50 16.21
N GLY A 64 0.83 9.57 16.98
CA GLY A 64 -0.23 10.50 17.37
C GLY A 64 -0.79 11.29 16.19
N GLU A 65 0.05 11.63 15.20
CA GLU A 65 -0.42 12.26 13.98
C GLU A 65 -1.24 11.31 13.11
N ILE A 66 -0.95 10.00 13.12
CA ILE A 66 -1.81 8.99 12.48
C ILE A 66 -3.23 9.05 13.07
N ASP A 67 -3.37 9.09 14.40
CA ASP A 67 -4.67 9.20 15.05
C ASP A 67 -5.41 10.47 14.64
N THR A 68 -4.69 11.59 14.56
CA THR A 68 -5.23 12.89 14.13
C THR A 68 -5.72 12.85 12.68
N VAL A 69 -4.95 12.24 11.77
CA VAL A 69 -5.35 12.05 10.37
C VAL A 69 -6.65 11.26 10.27
N PHE A 70 -6.74 10.13 10.96
CA PHE A 70 -7.96 9.32 10.91
C PHE A 70 -9.18 9.99 11.55
N ALA A 71 -8.99 10.75 12.64
CA ALA A 71 -10.05 11.57 13.22
C ALA A 71 -10.55 12.63 12.23
N ARG A 72 -9.65 13.26 11.46
CA ARG A 72 -10.01 14.20 10.40
C ARG A 72 -10.78 13.52 9.27
N LEU A 73 -10.31 12.37 8.78
CA LEU A 73 -11.00 11.59 7.75
C LEU A 73 -12.42 11.23 8.14
N ALA A 74 -12.62 10.83 9.40
CA ALA A 74 -13.95 10.49 9.93
C ALA A 74 -14.92 11.69 9.96
N ASN A 75 -14.41 12.88 10.24
CA ASN A 75 -15.21 14.11 10.34
C ASN A 75 -15.51 14.69 8.96
N GLU A 76 -14.53 14.76 8.07
CA GLU A 76 -14.68 15.43 6.77
C GLU A 76 -15.37 14.53 5.73
N LYS A 77 -15.20 13.21 5.82
CA LYS A 77 -15.77 12.19 4.92
C LYS A 77 -15.57 12.46 3.42
N ARG A 78 -14.51 13.19 3.08
CA ARG A 78 -14.18 13.53 1.68
C ARG A 78 -13.43 12.40 1.00
N VAL A 79 -12.48 11.81 1.71
CA VAL A 79 -11.63 10.73 1.20
C VAL A 79 -12.42 9.42 1.22
N GLN A 80 -12.61 8.84 0.04
CA GLN A 80 -13.41 7.64 -0.16
C GLN A 80 -12.57 6.36 -0.10
N GLY A 81 -11.26 6.47 -0.36
CA GLY A 81 -10.30 5.39 -0.25
C GLY A 81 -8.90 5.92 0.07
N LEU A 82 -8.11 5.17 0.84
CA LEU A 82 -6.82 5.58 1.36
C LEU A 82 -5.70 4.68 0.82
N LEU A 83 -4.69 5.29 0.20
CA LEU A 83 -3.41 4.65 -0.07
C LEU A 83 -2.45 4.92 1.08
N VAL A 84 -1.81 3.89 1.60
CA VAL A 84 -0.80 4.02 2.66
C VAL A 84 0.58 3.81 2.04
N SER A 85 1.50 4.75 2.26
CA SER A 85 2.86 4.65 1.74
C SER A 85 3.70 3.60 2.46
N SER A 86 4.77 3.13 1.81
CA SER A 86 5.70 2.13 2.34
C SER A 86 6.74 2.68 3.32
N PHE A 87 6.42 3.78 4.02
CA PHE A 87 7.33 4.38 4.97
C PHE A 87 7.43 3.54 6.27
N PRO A 88 8.62 3.47 6.92
CA PRO A 88 8.82 2.62 8.10
C PRO A 88 7.82 2.84 9.22
N LEU A 89 7.45 4.10 9.51
CA LEU A 89 6.43 4.41 10.51
C LEU A 89 5.15 3.62 10.29
N PHE A 90 4.64 3.59 9.04
CA PHE A 90 3.36 2.94 8.71
C PHE A 90 3.48 1.41 8.69
N ILE A 91 4.67 0.86 8.40
CA ILE A 91 4.93 -0.58 8.50
C ILE A 91 4.89 -1.00 9.97
N PHE A 92 5.55 -0.27 10.86
CA PHE A 92 5.56 -0.56 12.30
C PHE A 92 4.23 -0.22 13.01
N ALA A 93 3.45 0.72 12.46
CA ALA A 93 2.13 1.09 12.96
C ALA A 93 0.98 0.28 12.32
N ARG A 94 1.25 -0.85 11.65
CA ARG A 94 0.27 -1.60 10.87
C ARG A 94 -1.00 -1.96 11.64
N VAL A 95 -0.87 -2.38 12.89
CA VAL A 95 -2.01 -2.73 13.75
C VAL A 95 -2.85 -1.49 14.07
N GLN A 96 -2.21 -0.37 14.41
CA GLN A 96 -2.89 0.90 14.65
C GLN A 96 -3.66 1.37 13.41
N LEU A 97 -3.01 1.34 12.25
CA LEU A 97 -3.63 1.72 10.98
C LEU A 97 -4.83 0.84 10.63
N ALA A 98 -4.71 -0.49 10.81
CA ALA A 98 -5.80 -1.42 10.56
C ALA A 98 -7.00 -1.16 11.48
N ILE A 99 -6.75 -0.96 12.79
CA ILE A 99 -7.81 -0.66 13.78
C ILE A 99 -8.51 0.67 13.43
N LEU A 100 -7.75 1.72 13.11
CA LEU A 100 -8.32 3.03 12.78
C LEU A 100 -9.11 2.99 11.47
N ALA A 101 -8.57 2.34 10.44
CA ALA A 101 -9.27 2.18 9.17
C ALA A 101 -10.59 1.42 9.33
N ALA A 102 -10.59 0.32 10.09
CA ALA A 102 -11.79 -0.44 10.38
C ALA A 102 -12.79 0.37 11.23
N ARG A 103 -12.32 1.04 12.30
CA ARG A 103 -13.16 1.84 13.20
C ARG A 103 -13.88 2.97 12.48
N PHE A 104 -13.22 3.63 11.55
CA PHE A 104 -13.77 4.77 10.82
C PHE A 104 -14.33 4.38 9.44
N ALA A 105 -14.38 3.07 9.14
CA ALA A 105 -14.84 2.52 7.89
C ALA A 105 -14.15 3.17 6.66
N VAL A 106 -12.83 3.37 6.75
CA VAL A 106 -12.01 3.91 5.67
C VAL A 106 -11.43 2.75 4.85
N PRO A 107 -11.84 2.55 3.59
CA PRO A 107 -11.23 1.55 2.73
C PRO A 107 -9.77 1.91 2.47
N ALA A 108 -8.84 1.07 2.94
CA ALA A 108 -7.41 1.34 2.83
C ALA A 108 -6.67 0.23 2.09
N LEU A 109 -5.75 0.63 1.21
CA LEU A 109 -4.82 -0.25 0.53
C LEU A 109 -3.40 0.01 1.03
N TYR A 110 -2.73 -1.07 1.37
CA TYR A 110 -1.41 -1.10 1.98
C TYR A 110 -0.35 -1.66 1.03
N PRO A 111 0.94 -1.31 1.21
CA PRO A 111 2.01 -1.80 0.34
C PRO A 111 2.44 -3.24 0.62
N PHE A 112 2.16 -3.80 1.81
CA PHE A 112 2.69 -5.12 2.18
C PHE A 112 1.61 -6.02 2.78
N ARG A 113 1.74 -7.32 2.53
CA ARG A 113 0.89 -8.41 3.04
C ARG A 113 0.70 -8.35 4.55
N GLU A 114 1.76 -8.10 5.31
CA GLU A 114 1.73 -8.09 6.77
C GLU A 114 0.79 -7.02 7.35
N GLN A 115 0.44 -6.02 6.55
CA GLN A 115 -0.55 -5.00 6.94
C GLN A 115 -1.98 -5.52 6.73
N ALA A 116 -2.24 -6.28 5.66
CA ALA A 116 -3.53 -6.95 5.46
C ALA A 116 -3.75 -8.06 6.51
N GLU A 117 -2.70 -8.83 6.84
CA GLU A 117 -2.73 -9.84 7.92
C GLU A 117 -2.96 -9.21 9.30
N ALA A 118 -2.50 -7.99 9.52
CA ALA A 118 -2.78 -7.24 10.76
C ALA A 118 -4.20 -6.65 10.84
N GLY A 119 -5.06 -6.95 9.85
CA GLY A 119 -6.44 -6.47 9.78
C GLY A 119 -6.69 -5.36 8.76
N GLY A 120 -5.72 -5.03 7.91
CA GLY A 120 -5.91 -4.12 6.77
C GLY A 120 -6.82 -4.72 5.71
N LEU A 121 -7.53 -3.88 4.93
CA LEU A 121 -8.50 -4.34 3.94
C LEU A 121 -7.84 -5.02 2.73
N LEU A 122 -6.93 -4.32 2.08
CA LEU A 122 -6.22 -4.75 0.88
C LEU A 122 -4.73 -4.50 1.01
N SER A 123 -3.91 -5.36 0.43
CA SER A 123 -2.52 -5.00 0.16
C SER A 123 -2.12 -5.40 -1.26
N TYR A 124 -1.30 -4.55 -1.88
CA TYR A 124 -0.65 -4.84 -3.15
C TYR A 124 0.77 -4.30 -3.15
N GLY A 125 1.74 -5.18 -3.25
CA GLY A 125 3.14 -4.78 -3.25
C GLY A 125 4.11 -5.95 -3.39
N PRO A 126 5.41 -5.69 -3.22
CA PRO A 126 6.44 -6.70 -3.38
C PRO A 126 6.31 -7.82 -2.34
N ASP A 127 6.50 -9.06 -2.78
CA ASP A 127 6.64 -10.23 -1.90
C ASP A 127 7.98 -10.13 -1.15
N LEU A 128 7.89 -9.72 0.14
CA LEU A 128 9.07 -9.55 0.98
C LEU A 128 9.81 -10.86 1.23
N ALA A 129 9.09 -11.98 1.34
CA ALA A 129 9.71 -13.29 1.54
C ALA A 129 10.52 -13.72 0.31
N ASP A 130 10.04 -13.41 -0.89
CA ASP A 130 10.81 -13.66 -2.12
C ASP A 130 12.05 -12.77 -2.20
N ARG A 131 11.91 -11.48 -1.88
CA ARG A 131 13.04 -10.55 -1.78
C ARG A 131 14.11 -11.08 -0.82
N ASP A 132 13.72 -11.49 0.37
CA ASP A 132 14.66 -11.96 1.39
C ASP A 132 15.34 -13.27 0.97
N ARG A 133 14.62 -14.17 0.29
CA ARG A 133 15.23 -15.36 -0.35
C ARG A 133 16.28 -14.99 -1.41
N GLN A 134 15.98 -13.97 -2.23
CA GLN A 134 16.94 -13.49 -3.24
C GLN A 134 18.19 -12.87 -2.58
N VAL A 135 18.03 -12.05 -1.55
CA VAL A 135 19.13 -11.51 -0.77
C VAL A 135 19.98 -12.64 -0.17
N GLY A 136 19.36 -13.66 0.42
CA GLY A 136 20.06 -14.83 0.94
C GLY A 136 20.87 -15.59 -0.12
N ARG A 137 20.33 -15.72 -1.35
CA ARG A 137 21.08 -16.31 -2.47
C ARG A 137 22.33 -15.49 -2.83
N TYR A 138 22.19 -14.15 -2.89
CA TYR A 138 23.35 -13.28 -3.16
C TYR A 138 24.42 -13.36 -2.07
N VAL A 139 24.00 -13.32 -0.81
CA VAL A 139 24.93 -13.51 0.33
C VAL A 139 25.67 -14.85 0.18
N GLY A 140 24.95 -15.94 -0.11
CA GLY A 140 25.55 -17.26 -0.30
C GLY A 140 26.58 -17.30 -1.46
N ARG A 141 26.31 -16.61 -2.58
CA ARG A 141 27.26 -16.50 -3.71
C ARG A 141 28.52 -15.70 -3.33
N ILE A 142 28.34 -14.57 -2.65
CA ILE A 142 29.46 -13.73 -2.19
C ILE A 142 30.35 -14.51 -1.21
N LEU A 143 29.76 -15.22 -0.26
CA LEU A 143 30.50 -16.06 0.69
C LEU A 143 31.27 -17.22 0.03
N LYS A 144 30.80 -17.64 -1.16
CA LYS A 144 31.51 -18.64 -2.00
C LYS A 144 32.61 -18.04 -2.90
N GLY A 145 32.86 -16.72 -2.81
CA GLY A 145 33.92 -16.02 -3.51
C GLY A 145 33.48 -15.24 -4.76
N GLU A 146 32.20 -15.18 -5.10
CA GLU A 146 31.75 -14.31 -6.19
C GLU A 146 31.88 -12.84 -5.79
N LYS A 147 32.33 -12.00 -6.71
CA LYS A 147 32.48 -10.56 -6.45
C LYS A 147 31.13 -9.88 -6.56
N PRO A 148 30.76 -8.98 -5.63
CA PRO A 148 29.51 -8.21 -5.72
C PRO A 148 29.32 -7.47 -7.05
N ALA A 149 30.41 -7.00 -7.66
CA ALA A 149 30.40 -6.31 -8.95
C ALA A 149 29.96 -7.19 -10.14
N ASP A 150 30.14 -8.51 -10.02
CA ASP A 150 29.79 -9.47 -11.07
C ASP A 150 28.34 -9.99 -10.92
N LEU A 151 27.69 -9.63 -9.82
CA LEU A 151 26.29 -10.02 -9.59
C LEU A 151 25.33 -9.11 -10.36
N PRO A 152 24.36 -9.67 -11.11
CA PRO A 152 23.41 -8.85 -11.85
C PRO A 152 22.50 -8.08 -10.89
N VAL A 153 22.19 -6.82 -11.22
CA VAL A 153 21.15 -6.08 -10.50
C VAL A 153 19.80 -6.73 -10.77
N GLN A 154 19.17 -7.27 -9.73
CA GLN A 154 17.82 -7.81 -9.83
C GLN A 154 16.79 -6.76 -9.43
N GLN A 155 15.75 -6.66 -10.23
CA GLN A 155 14.55 -5.89 -9.88
C GLN A 155 13.52 -6.81 -9.25
N GLN A 156 12.78 -6.29 -8.27
CA GLN A 156 11.64 -7.00 -7.71
C GLN A 156 10.62 -7.25 -8.82
N SER A 157 10.35 -8.51 -9.10
CA SER A 157 9.41 -8.93 -10.15
C SER A 157 8.16 -9.61 -9.59
N LYS A 158 8.22 -10.09 -8.34
CA LYS A 158 7.09 -10.75 -7.71
C LYS A 158 6.34 -9.79 -6.81
N PHE A 159 5.09 -9.52 -7.19
CA PHE A 159 4.13 -8.74 -6.40
C PHE A 159 3.04 -9.68 -5.90
N GLU A 160 2.44 -9.32 -4.78
CA GLU A 160 1.39 -10.09 -4.14
C GLU A 160 0.18 -9.19 -3.88
N PHE A 161 -1.01 -9.69 -4.25
CA PHE A 161 -2.29 -9.05 -3.96
C PHE A 161 -3.02 -9.84 -2.88
N VAL A 162 -3.30 -9.18 -1.76
CA VAL A 162 -4.00 -9.80 -0.62
C VAL A 162 -5.29 -9.05 -0.34
N ILE A 163 -6.36 -9.82 -0.09
CA ILE A 163 -7.67 -9.31 0.29
C ILE A 163 -8.04 -9.87 1.67
N ASN A 164 -8.54 -9.03 2.56
CA ASN A 164 -9.07 -9.44 3.86
C ASN A 164 -10.60 -9.29 3.85
N LEU A 165 -11.31 -10.41 3.70
CA LEU A 165 -12.78 -10.45 3.66
C LEU A 165 -13.39 -10.18 5.03
N LEU A 166 -12.70 -10.52 6.14
CA LEU A 166 -13.17 -10.18 7.49
C LEU A 166 -13.25 -8.68 7.67
N THR A 167 -12.20 -7.96 7.23
CA THR A 167 -12.16 -6.50 7.28
C THR A 167 -13.18 -5.88 6.33
N ALA A 168 -13.29 -6.39 5.10
CA ALA A 168 -14.31 -5.93 4.15
C ALA A 168 -15.71 -6.00 4.76
N LYS A 169 -16.07 -7.16 5.33
CA LYS A 169 -17.36 -7.36 6.01
C LYS A 169 -17.53 -6.40 7.20
N ALA A 170 -16.48 -6.19 7.99
CA ALA A 170 -16.54 -5.33 9.18
C ALA A 170 -16.81 -3.86 8.83
N ILE A 171 -16.34 -3.38 7.67
CA ILE A 171 -16.59 -2.00 7.19
C ILE A 171 -17.74 -1.90 6.19
N GLY A 172 -18.51 -2.98 6.00
CA GLY A 172 -19.70 -2.99 5.15
C GLY A 172 -19.42 -3.00 3.65
N LEU A 173 -18.23 -3.45 3.21
CA LEU A 173 -17.87 -3.56 1.80
C LEU A 173 -18.04 -4.98 1.29
N THR A 174 -18.51 -5.09 0.06
CA THR A 174 -18.55 -6.35 -0.69
C THR A 174 -17.40 -6.33 -1.72
N ILE A 175 -16.51 -7.32 -1.63
CA ILE A 175 -15.43 -7.48 -2.61
C ILE A 175 -15.97 -8.24 -3.82
N PRO A 176 -15.87 -7.69 -5.05
CA PRO A 176 -16.28 -8.38 -6.26
C PRO A 176 -15.57 -9.72 -6.44
N SER A 177 -16.27 -10.73 -6.95
CA SER A 177 -15.69 -12.06 -7.20
C SER A 177 -14.53 -12.01 -8.20
N SER A 178 -14.57 -11.09 -9.17
CA SER A 178 -13.46 -10.82 -10.08
C SER A 178 -12.18 -10.45 -9.35
N MET A 179 -12.25 -9.54 -8.36
CA MET A 179 -11.09 -9.16 -7.56
C MET A 179 -10.59 -10.32 -6.68
N GLN A 180 -11.51 -11.09 -6.08
CA GLN A 180 -11.13 -12.25 -5.27
C GLN A 180 -10.38 -13.31 -6.11
N SER A 181 -10.77 -13.50 -7.36
CA SER A 181 -10.10 -14.43 -8.30
C SER A 181 -8.72 -13.95 -8.74
N LEU A 182 -8.43 -12.65 -8.64
CA LEU A 182 -7.12 -12.06 -8.96
C LEU A 182 -6.18 -12.00 -7.76
N ALA A 183 -6.70 -12.22 -6.55
CA ALA A 183 -5.90 -12.18 -5.34
C ALA A 183 -5.01 -13.42 -5.21
N ASP A 184 -3.76 -13.22 -4.83
CA ASP A 184 -2.84 -14.29 -4.49
C ASP A 184 -3.22 -14.94 -3.14
N VAL A 185 -3.78 -14.14 -2.23
CA VAL A 185 -4.24 -14.59 -0.91
C VAL A 185 -5.55 -13.90 -0.53
N VAL A 186 -6.50 -14.68 -0.05
CA VAL A 186 -7.75 -14.21 0.53
C VAL A 186 -7.80 -14.64 2.00
N ILE A 187 -7.96 -13.68 2.92
CA ILE A 187 -8.08 -13.90 4.36
C ILE A 187 -9.58 -13.94 4.69
N GLU A 188 -10.03 -15.09 5.22
CA GLU A 188 -11.41 -15.39 5.58
C GLU A 188 -11.59 -15.52 7.10
#